data_bde2b7492687b011167435bee31b13eb
#
_entry.id   bde2b7492687b011167435bee31b13eb
#
_cell.length_a   1.000
_cell.length_b   1.000
_cell.length_c   1.000
_cell.angle_alpha   90.00
_cell.angle_beta   90.00
_cell.angle_gamma   90.00
#
_symmetry.space_group_name_H-M   'P 1'
#
loop_
_entity.id
_entity.type
_entity.pdbx_description
1 polymer ?
#
loop_
_entity_poly.entity_id
_entity_poly.type
_entity_poly.pdbx_seq_one_letter_code
_entity_poly.pdbx_strand_id
1 'polypeptide(L)'
;MSRTTIHPRAIDAIADLLTDGMTICVGGFGLCGIPERLIDAMAEHGARDLTIVSNNAGIDNVGLGKLLRSRQIRKIVASYVGENKEFERQYLSGELEVEFCPQGTLAERCRAGGAGIPGFYTKTGVGTLVADGKELKEFDGQTYILERGIRADLAIIKGWKADASGNMIFRKTARNFNQTMAAAGQVCVAEVEEIAAVGSLDKDNIHLPGVYVDRLVQGDHYDKPIEFRTIRERSAA
;
A
#
# COMPACT_ATOMS: atom_id res chain seq x y z
N MET A 1 23.91 -12.99 -4.86
CA MET A 1 24.05 -11.92 -3.85
C MET A 1 22.68 -11.33 -3.61
N SER A 2 22.28 -11.08 -2.37
CA SER A 2 21.00 -10.42 -2.06
C SER A 2 20.99 -9.03 -2.69
N ARG A 3 19.89 -8.66 -3.36
CA ARG A 3 19.67 -7.33 -3.92
C ARG A 3 19.16 -6.35 -2.84
N THR A 4 18.62 -6.87 -1.76
CA THR A 4 18.00 -6.10 -0.68
C THR A 4 19.05 -5.37 0.14
N THR A 5 18.88 -4.07 0.34
CA THR A 5 19.72 -3.25 1.24
C THR A 5 18.99 -2.95 2.54
N ILE A 6 19.71 -3.05 3.67
CA ILE A 6 19.16 -2.77 4.99
C ILE A 6 19.54 -1.34 5.38
N HIS A 7 18.55 -0.57 5.80
CA HIS A 7 18.74 0.82 6.23
C HIS A 7 18.47 0.95 7.74
N PRO A 8 19.21 1.82 8.44
CA PRO A 8 19.09 1.96 9.90
C PRO A 8 17.79 2.68 10.31
N ARG A 9 17.26 3.58 9.47
CA ARG A 9 16.05 4.36 9.75
C ARG A 9 15.15 4.41 8.54
N ALA A 10 13.85 4.59 8.75
CA ALA A 10 12.85 4.67 7.68
C ALA A 10 13.15 5.81 6.70
N ILE A 11 13.56 6.99 7.20
CA ILE A 11 13.91 8.13 6.35
C ILE A 11 15.10 7.81 5.44
N ASP A 12 16.11 7.12 5.95
CA ASP A 12 17.30 6.75 5.17
C ASP A 12 16.96 5.75 4.05
N ALA A 13 15.86 4.99 4.22
CA ALA A 13 15.41 4.02 3.24
C ALA A 13 14.62 4.64 2.07
N ILE A 14 14.11 5.88 2.22
CA ILE A 14 13.21 6.48 1.21
C ILE A 14 13.62 7.87 0.73
N ALA A 15 14.44 8.62 1.48
CA ALA A 15 14.67 10.04 1.20
C ALA A 15 15.24 10.33 -0.21
N ASP A 16 16.12 9.47 -0.69
CA ASP A 16 16.72 9.59 -2.05
C ASP A 16 15.80 9.10 -3.17
N LEU A 17 14.70 8.44 -2.84
CA LEU A 17 13.70 7.95 -3.78
C LEU A 17 12.54 8.91 -3.97
N LEU A 18 12.18 9.66 -2.91
CA LEU A 18 10.99 10.50 -2.90
C LEU A 18 11.18 11.77 -3.73
N THR A 19 10.26 12.00 -4.66
CA THR A 19 10.15 13.22 -5.45
C THR A 19 8.69 13.63 -5.57
N ASP A 20 8.45 14.90 -5.86
CA ASP A 20 7.11 15.42 -6.10
C ASP A 20 6.47 14.73 -7.32
N GLY A 21 5.16 14.52 -7.25
CA GLY A 21 4.36 13.94 -8.34
C GLY A 21 4.40 12.41 -8.44
N MET A 22 5.16 11.71 -7.62
CA MET A 22 5.27 10.25 -7.67
C MET A 22 3.95 9.54 -7.42
N THR A 23 3.84 8.34 -8.01
CA THR A 23 2.81 7.35 -7.66
C THR A 23 3.37 6.34 -6.66
N ILE A 24 2.71 6.20 -5.52
CA ILE A 24 3.17 5.36 -4.42
C ILE A 24 2.08 4.37 -4.02
N CYS A 25 2.38 3.08 -4.08
CA CYS A 25 1.55 2.01 -3.54
C CYS A 25 1.83 1.82 -2.05
N VAL A 26 0.79 1.89 -1.22
CA VAL A 26 0.91 1.78 0.25
C VAL A 26 0.17 0.55 0.74
N GLY A 27 0.88 -0.35 1.41
CA GLY A 27 0.32 -1.56 2.02
C GLY A 27 -0.57 -1.24 3.22
N GLY A 28 -1.34 -2.25 3.64
CA GLY A 28 -2.29 -2.13 4.75
C GLY A 28 -3.74 -2.26 4.31
N PHE A 29 -4.62 -2.40 5.30
CA PHE A 29 -6.08 -2.42 5.15
C PHE A 29 -6.67 -1.74 6.37
N GLY A 30 -7.38 -0.64 6.19
CA GLY A 30 -7.65 0.25 7.29
C GLY A 30 -6.32 0.70 7.89
N LEU A 31 -6.20 0.58 9.20
CA LEU A 31 -4.93 0.80 9.89
C LEU A 31 -4.15 -0.50 10.14
N CYS A 32 -4.72 -1.67 9.78
CA CYS A 32 -4.07 -2.95 10.00
C CYS A 32 -2.93 -3.19 9.00
N GLY A 33 -1.71 -3.36 9.50
CA GLY A 33 -0.54 -3.67 8.67
C GLY A 33 -0.06 -2.52 7.80
N ILE A 34 -0.35 -1.27 8.17
CA ILE A 34 0.21 -0.09 7.50
C ILE A 34 1.70 0.06 7.84
N PRO A 35 2.52 0.57 6.91
CA PRO A 35 3.93 0.86 7.15
C PRO A 35 4.08 2.19 7.92
N GLU A 36 3.87 2.15 9.26
CA GLU A 36 3.78 3.33 10.12
C GLU A 36 5.03 4.22 10.04
N ARG A 37 6.22 3.60 10.10
CA ARG A 37 7.49 4.32 10.12
C ARG A 37 7.83 4.92 8.75
N LEU A 38 7.53 4.21 7.67
CA LEU A 38 7.71 4.75 6.31
C LEU A 38 6.72 5.87 6.00
N ILE A 39 5.47 5.79 6.49
CA ILE A 39 4.51 6.89 6.38
C ILE A 39 4.99 8.12 7.17
N ASP A 40 5.54 7.92 8.38
CA ASP A 40 6.12 9.01 9.16
C ASP A 40 7.30 9.67 8.44
N ALA A 41 8.18 8.85 7.86
CA ALA A 41 9.30 9.33 7.08
C ALA A 41 8.87 10.09 5.80
N MET A 42 7.80 9.65 5.12
CA MET A 42 7.21 10.42 4.01
C MET A 42 6.68 11.78 4.47
N ALA A 43 6.01 11.81 5.63
CA ALA A 43 5.52 13.08 6.20
C ALA A 43 6.66 14.02 6.55
N GLU A 44 7.75 13.50 7.11
CA GLU A 44 8.98 14.25 7.44
C GLU A 44 9.68 14.78 6.18
N HIS A 45 9.80 13.96 5.13
CA HIS A 45 10.44 14.34 3.86
C HIS A 45 9.72 15.50 3.16
N GLY A 46 8.39 15.50 3.19
CA GLY A 46 7.57 16.60 2.68
C GLY A 46 7.38 16.63 1.17
N ALA A 47 7.69 15.58 0.43
CA ALA A 47 7.37 15.47 -1.01
C ALA A 47 5.87 15.69 -1.24
N ARG A 48 5.52 16.39 -2.33
CA ARG A 48 4.18 16.88 -2.63
C ARG A 48 3.62 16.31 -3.93
N ASP A 49 2.36 16.64 -4.19
CA ASP A 49 1.63 16.26 -5.41
C ASP A 49 1.58 14.74 -5.63
N LEU A 50 1.67 13.98 -4.54
CA LEU A 50 1.74 12.52 -4.59
C LEU A 50 0.40 11.92 -5.05
N THR A 51 0.49 10.86 -5.87
CA THR A 51 -0.62 9.94 -6.13
C THR A 51 -0.47 8.71 -5.24
N ILE A 52 -1.38 8.52 -4.31
CA ILE A 52 -1.36 7.39 -3.40
C ILE A 52 -2.34 6.32 -3.86
N VAL A 53 -1.87 5.09 -3.96
CA VAL A 53 -2.67 3.89 -4.23
C VAL A 53 -2.72 3.06 -2.95
N SER A 54 -3.89 2.97 -2.32
CA SER A 54 -4.07 2.25 -1.05
C SER A 54 -5.50 1.77 -0.90
N ASN A 55 -5.73 0.80 -0.01
CA ASN A 55 -7.09 0.36 0.29
C ASN A 55 -7.97 1.49 0.82
N ASN A 56 -7.43 2.34 1.69
CA ASN A 56 -8.10 3.50 2.26
C ASN A 56 -7.15 4.69 2.47
N ALA A 57 -7.66 5.76 3.08
CA ALA A 57 -6.93 7.02 3.31
C ALA A 57 -6.45 7.20 4.76
N GLY A 58 -6.42 6.14 5.58
CA GLY A 58 -6.20 6.26 7.01
C GLY A 58 -7.37 6.94 7.73
N ILE A 59 -7.15 7.37 8.95
CA ILE A 59 -8.07 8.21 9.72
C ILE A 59 -7.40 9.54 10.08
N ASP A 60 -8.13 10.48 10.67
CA ASP A 60 -7.56 11.79 11.04
C ASP A 60 -6.26 11.64 11.84
N ASN A 61 -5.17 12.18 11.30
CA ASN A 61 -3.81 12.18 11.88
C ASN A 61 -3.14 10.81 12.08
N VAL A 62 -3.70 9.72 11.56
CA VAL A 62 -3.11 8.37 11.67
C VAL A 62 -2.96 7.74 10.28
N GLY A 63 -1.87 7.01 10.08
CA GLY A 63 -1.55 6.43 8.78
C GLY A 63 -1.48 7.50 7.70
N LEU A 64 -2.09 7.25 6.54
CA LEU A 64 -2.13 8.21 5.42
C LEU A 64 -2.84 9.53 5.75
N GLY A 65 -3.65 9.58 6.83
CA GLY A 65 -4.23 10.82 7.33
C GLY A 65 -3.18 11.89 7.71
N LYS A 66 -1.95 11.48 8.07
CA LYS A 66 -0.83 12.41 8.30
C LYS A 66 -0.45 13.15 7.02
N LEU A 67 -0.37 12.44 5.88
CA LEU A 67 -0.02 13.01 4.56
C LEU A 67 -1.15 13.88 3.99
N LEU A 68 -2.41 13.55 4.27
CA LEU A 68 -3.55 14.41 3.94
C LEU A 68 -3.47 15.74 4.71
N ARG A 69 -3.22 15.67 6.01
CA ARG A 69 -3.08 16.87 6.84
C ARG A 69 -1.96 17.79 6.37
N SER A 70 -0.81 17.25 5.96
CA SER A 70 0.32 18.02 5.43
C SER A 70 0.17 18.43 3.95
N ARG A 71 -0.96 18.05 3.29
CA ARG A 71 -1.27 18.36 1.88
C ARG A 71 -0.20 17.84 0.91
N GLN A 72 0.32 16.67 1.19
CA GLN A 72 1.29 16.00 0.34
C GLN A 72 0.61 15.18 -0.78
N ILE A 73 -0.67 14.80 -0.58
CA ILE A 73 -1.43 13.99 -1.53
C ILE A 73 -2.26 14.87 -2.44
N ARG A 74 -2.03 14.78 -3.76
CA ARG A 74 -2.87 15.38 -4.79
C ARG A 74 -4.01 14.45 -5.24
N LYS A 75 -3.69 13.17 -5.37
CA LYS A 75 -4.64 12.14 -5.82
C LYS A 75 -4.58 10.90 -4.95
N ILE A 76 -5.73 10.31 -4.69
CA ILE A 76 -5.82 8.99 -4.06
C ILE A 76 -6.64 8.02 -4.91
N VAL A 77 -6.11 6.80 -5.10
CA VAL A 77 -6.83 5.67 -5.70
C VAL A 77 -7.13 4.70 -4.57
N ALA A 78 -8.40 4.59 -4.17
CA ALA A 78 -8.79 3.82 -3.00
C ALA A 78 -10.14 3.13 -3.18
N SER A 79 -10.36 2.08 -2.39
CA SER A 79 -11.63 1.36 -2.38
C SER A 79 -12.59 1.82 -1.26
N TYR A 80 -12.06 2.49 -0.25
CA TYR A 80 -12.81 3.00 0.90
C TYR A 80 -12.15 4.24 1.48
N VAL A 81 -12.92 5.25 1.84
CA VAL A 81 -12.42 6.55 2.29
C VAL A 81 -13.18 7.12 3.50
N GLY A 82 -13.96 6.29 4.19
CA GLY A 82 -14.71 6.70 5.39
C GLY A 82 -13.80 7.00 6.60
N GLU A 83 -14.36 7.68 7.60
CA GLU A 83 -13.77 7.92 8.93
C GLU A 83 -12.56 8.86 8.96
N ASN A 84 -12.34 9.64 7.88
CA ASN A 84 -11.31 10.66 7.80
C ASN A 84 -11.93 11.99 7.40
N LYS A 85 -12.11 12.90 8.36
CA LYS A 85 -12.76 14.20 8.13
C LYS A 85 -11.93 15.13 7.26
N GLU A 86 -10.61 15.08 7.38
CA GLU A 86 -9.72 15.87 6.52
C GLU A 86 -9.77 15.38 5.07
N PHE A 87 -9.88 14.07 4.84
CA PHE A 87 -10.14 13.53 3.51
C PHE A 87 -11.46 14.07 2.94
N GLU A 88 -12.55 13.97 3.69
CA GLU A 88 -13.87 14.44 3.27
C GLU A 88 -13.84 15.93 2.92
N ARG A 89 -13.23 16.75 3.77
CA ARG A 89 -13.07 18.18 3.53
C ARG A 89 -12.33 18.47 2.24
N GLN A 90 -11.15 17.85 2.02
CA GLN A 90 -10.32 18.07 0.84
C GLN A 90 -11.02 17.59 -0.44
N TYR A 91 -11.73 16.48 -0.38
CA TYR A 91 -12.51 15.97 -1.51
C TYR A 91 -13.63 16.93 -1.90
N LEU A 92 -14.45 17.34 -0.92
CA LEU A 92 -15.59 18.24 -1.15
C LEU A 92 -15.16 19.64 -1.62
N SER A 93 -13.99 20.12 -1.20
CA SER A 93 -13.43 21.40 -1.66
C SER A 93 -12.72 21.32 -3.01
N GLY A 94 -12.55 20.12 -3.59
CA GLY A 94 -11.81 19.92 -4.83
C GLY A 94 -10.28 19.99 -4.70
N GLU A 95 -9.75 20.03 -3.47
CA GLU A 95 -8.31 20.02 -3.21
C GLU A 95 -7.68 18.64 -3.44
N LEU A 96 -8.46 17.56 -3.30
CA LEU A 96 -8.02 16.17 -3.44
C LEU A 96 -8.77 15.49 -4.58
N GLU A 97 -8.04 14.99 -5.56
CA GLU A 97 -8.59 14.10 -6.58
C GLU A 97 -8.78 12.68 -6.02
N VAL A 98 -9.94 12.10 -6.24
CA VAL A 98 -10.25 10.74 -5.77
C VAL A 98 -10.71 9.86 -6.92
N GLU A 99 -10.02 8.74 -7.10
CA GLU A 99 -10.42 7.66 -7.98
C GLU A 99 -10.93 6.48 -7.13
N PHE A 100 -12.24 6.32 -7.10
CA PHE A 100 -12.84 5.16 -6.44
C PHE A 100 -12.65 3.90 -7.28
N CYS A 101 -12.03 2.90 -6.69
CA CYS A 101 -11.75 1.63 -7.33
C CYS A 101 -12.29 0.49 -6.45
N PRO A 102 -13.16 -0.38 -6.96
CA PRO A 102 -13.64 -1.52 -6.18
C PRO A 102 -12.48 -2.35 -5.63
N GLN A 103 -12.58 -2.80 -4.38
CA GLN A 103 -11.46 -3.37 -3.62
C GLN A 103 -10.75 -4.52 -4.35
N GLY A 104 -11.49 -5.49 -4.88
CA GLY A 104 -10.92 -6.58 -5.65
C GLY A 104 -10.27 -6.12 -6.95
N THR A 105 -10.86 -5.11 -7.61
CA THR A 105 -10.29 -4.48 -8.81
C THR A 105 -9.00 -3.74 -8.49
N LEU A 106 -8.93 -3.03 -7.36
CA LEU A 106 -7.70 -2.36 -6.92
C LEU A 106 -6.56 -3.37 -6.72
N ALA A 107 -6.85 -4.48 -6.01
CA ALA A 107 -5.88 -5.55 -5.80
C ALA A 107 -5.40 -6.15 -7.14
N GLU A 108 -6.32 -6.42 -8.06
CA GLU A 108 -5.98 -7.01 -9.36
C GLU A 108 -5.23 -6.01 -10.26
N ARG A 109 -5.57 -4.73 -10.25
CA ARG A 109 -4.83 -3.68 -10.98
C ARG A 109 -3.37 -3.60 -10.51
N CYS A 110 -3.13 -3.66 -9.20
CA CYS A 110 -1.76 -3.71 -8.65
C CYS A 110 -1.04 -5.00 -9.04
N ARG A 111 -1.72 -6.17 -8.93
CA ARG A 111 -1.14 -7.45 -9.34
C ARG A 111 -0.81 -7.46 -10.84
N ALA A 112 -1.71 -7.02 -11.68
CA ALA A 112 -1.53 -6.95 -13.13
C ALA A 112 -0.35 -6.04 -13.50
N GLY A 113 -0.30 -4.82 -12.95
CA GLY A 113 0.80 -3.90 -13.18
C GLY A 113 2.15 -4.48 -12.77
N GLY A 114 2.21 -5.11 -11.59
CA GLY A 114 3.43 -5.77 -11.10
C GLY A 114 3.87 -6.97 -11.96
N ALA A 115 2.93 -7.64 -12.60
CA ALA A 115 3.20 -8.75 -13.53
C ALA A 115 3.45 -8.31 -15.00
N GLY A 116 3.46 -7.00 -15.28
CA GLY A 116 3.62 -6.47 -16.63
C GLY A 116 2.38 -6.63 -17.51
N ILE A 117 1.21 -6.89 -16.92
CA ILE A 117 -0.08 -6.99 -17.60
C ILE A 117 -0.70 -5.59 -17.69
N PRO A 118 -0.88 -5.01 -18.90
CA PRO A 118 -1.28 -3.62 -19.04
C PRO A 118 -2.74 -3.37 -18.65
N GLY A 119 -3.58 -4.41 -18.67
CA GLY A 119 -5.00 -4.33 -18.31
C GLY A 119 -5.68 -5.68 -18.38
N PHE A 120 -6.88 -5.74 -17.83
CA PHE A 120 -7.73 -6.93 -17.80
C PHE A 120 -9.20 -6.53 -17.82
N TYR A 121 -10.06 -7.45 -18.22
CA TYR A 121 -11.50 -7.23 -18.20
C TYR A 121 -12.14 -7.82 -16.94
N THR A 122 -13.05 -7.04 -16.31
CA THR A 122 -13.80 -7.46 -15.12
C THR A 122 -15.27 -7.09 -15.23
N LYS A 123 -16.14 -7.87 -14.57
CA LYS A 123 -17.56 -7.53 -14.44
C LYS A 123 -17.85 -6.48 -13.38
N THR A 124 -16.91 -6.33 -12.42
CA THR A 124 -17.11 -5.45 -11.27
C THR A 124 -17.22 -4.00 -11.72
N GLY A 125 -18.33 -3.36 -11.39
CA GLY A 125 -18.59 -1.95 -11.74
C GLY A 125 -19.35 -1.73 -13.05
N VAL A 126 -19.65 -2.76 -13.84
CA VAL A 126 -20.50 -2.63 -15.03
C VAL A 126 -21.86 -2.04 -14.63
N GLY A 127 -22.33 -1.01 -15.37
CA GLY A 127 -23.57 -0.30 -15.10
C GLY A 127 -23.53 0.67 -13.91
N THR A 128 -22.36 1.00 -13.43
CA THR A 128 -22.14 2.02 -12.38
C THR A 128 -21.19 3.11 -12.86
N LEU A 129 -21.03 4.20 -12.09
CA LEU A 129 -20.08 5.28 -12.36
C LEU A 129 -18.63 4.79 -12.53
N VAL A 130 -18.29 3.60 -12.01
CA VAL A 130 -16.96 2.99 -12.20
C VAL A 130 -16.68 2.67 -13.67
N ALA A 131 -17.73 2.45 -14.48
CA ALA A 131 -17.61 2.15 -15.91
C ALA A 131 -17.43 3.39 -16.79
N ASP A 132 -17.67 4.58 -16.25
CA ASP A 132 -17.69 5.80 -17.06
C ASP A 132 -16.32 6.08 -17.70
N GLY A 133 -16.33 6.29 -19.02
CA GLY A 133 -15.13 6.56 -19.80
C GLY A 133 -14.20 5.34 -20.02
N LYS A 134 -14.58 4.15 -19.56
CA LYS A 134 -13.81 2.91 -19.75
C LYS A 134 -14.32 2.12 -20.95
N GLU A 135 -13.40 1.39 -21.58
CA GLU A 135 -13.75 0.45 -22.65
C GLU A 135 -14.62 -0.69 -22.11
N LEU A 136 -15.72 -0.95 -22.80
CA LEU A 136 -16.58 -2.10 -22.53
C LEU A 136 -16.39 -3.16 -23.61
N LYS A 137 -16.40 -4.41 -23.22
CA LYS A 137 -16.32 -5.56 -24.14
C LYS A 137 -17.22 -6.67 -23.70
N GLU A 138 -17.85 -7.32 -24.66
CA GLU A 138 -18.71 -8.47 -24.42
C GLU A 138 -17.91 -9.77 -24.60
N PHE A 139 -18.07 -10.69 -23.66
CA PHE A 139 -17.62 -12.08 -23.73
C PHE A 139 -18.77 -12.99 -23.32
N ASP A 140 -19.10 -13.97 -24.16
CA ASP A 140 -20.16 -14.94 -23.90
C ASP A 140 -21.50 -14.32 -23.46
N GLY A 141 -21.90 -13.23 -24.13
CA GLY A 141 -23.14 -12.51 -23.84
C GLY A 141 -23.12 -11.70 -22.55
N GLN A 142 -21.93 -11.45 -21.95
CA GLN A 142 -21.79 -10.67 -20.73
C GLN A 142 -20.82 -9.51 -20.94
N THR A 143 -21.20 -8.33 -20.44
CA THR A 143 -20.40 -7.12 -20.55
C THR A 143 -19.33 -7.06 -19.46
N TYR A 144 -18.15 -6.57 -19.81
CA TYR A 144 -16.99 -6.37 -18.95
C TYR A 144 -16.41 -4.98 -19.17
N ILE A 145 -15.71 -4.48 -18.17
CA ILE A 145 -14.96 -3.21 -18.18
C ILE A 145 -13.47 -3.54 -18.32
N LEU A 146 -12.75 -2.81 -19.18
CA LEU A 146 -11.29 -2.82 -19.19
C LEU A 146 -10.75 -1.99 -18.02
N GLU A 147 -10.03 -2.66 -17.13
CA GLU A 147 -9.26 -2.01 -16.06
C GLU A 147 -7.77 -2.03 -16.38
N ARG A 148 -7.10 -0.90 -16.15
CA ARG A 148 -5.67 -0.77 -16.39
C ARG A 148 -4.85 -1.23 -15.20
N GLY A 149 -3.75 -1.97 -15.45
CA GLY A 149 -2.78 -2.32 -14.43
C GLY A 149 -2.14 -1.07 -13.81
N ILE A 150 -1.91 -1.10 -12.50
CA ILE A 150 -1.22 -0.03 -11.77
C ILE A 150 0.25 -0.41 -11.63
N ARG A 151 1.12 0.46 -12.13
CA ARG A 151 2.57 0.43 -11.90
C ARG A 151 2.95 1.72 -11.19
N ALA A 152 3.46 1.60 -9.96
CA ALA A 152 3.87 2.73 -9.13
C ALA A 152 5.39 2.91 -9.17
N ASP A 153 5.86 4.13 -8.91
CA ASP A 153 7.29 4.43 -8.79
C ASP A 153 7.87 3.80 -7.53
N LEU A 154 7.09 3.83 -6.45
CA LEU A 154 7.47 3.30 -5.15
C LEU A 154 6.34 2.45 -4.56
N ALA A 155 6.71 1.36 -3.88
CA ALA A 155 5.82 0.67 -2.95
C ALA A 155 6.41 0.74 -1.54
N ILE A 156 5.59 1.07 -0.55
CA ILE A 156 5.93 0.97 0.86
C ILE A 156 5.02 -0.04 1.55
N ILE A 157 5.61 -1.01 2.22
CA ILE A 157 4.88 -2.12 2.82
C ILE A 157 5.36 -2.42 4.24
N LYS A 158 4.52 -3.15 5.00
CA LYS A 158 4.88 -3.64 6.33
C LYS A 158 4.80 -5.16 6.40
N GLY A 159 5.92 -5.79 6.78
CA GLY A 159 5.98 -7.19 7.18
C GLY A 159 6.01 -7.38 8.70
N TRP A 160 5.91 -8.63 9.13
CA TRP A 160 6.20 -8.99 10.52
C TRP A 160 7.68 -9.27 10.69
N LYS A 161 8.21 -10.24 9.95
CA LYS A 161 9.63 -10.59 9.94
C LYS A 161 10.14 -10.67 8.50
N ALA A 162 11.37 -10.29 8.29
CA ALA A 162 12.09 -10.57 7.05
C ALA A 162 13.48 -11.10 7.37
N ASP A 163 14.06 -11.89 6.47
CA ASP A 163 15.49 -12.13 6.51
C ASP A 163 16.27 -11.02 5.77
N ALA A 164 17.59 -11.01 5.95
CA ALA A 164 18.44 -10.00 5.31
C ALA A 164 18.48 -10.09 3.77
N SER A 165 17.86 -11.11 3.16
CA SER A 165 17.66 -11.23 1.71
C SER A 165 16.30 -10.70 1.27
N GLY A 166 15.48 -10.15 2.20
CA GLY A 166 14.17 -9.59 1.92
C GLY A 166 13.02 -10.62 1.89
N ASN A 167 13.29 -11.91 2.12
CA ASN A 167 12.20 -12.89 2.26
C ASN A 167 11.38 -12.56 3.48
N MET A 168 10.06 -12.49 3.33
CA MET A 168 9.18 -11.90 4.33
C MET A 168 7.99 -12.78 4.68
N ILE A 169 7.61 -12.73 5.96
CA ILE A 169 6.35 -13.27 6.47
C ILE A 169 5.51 -12.16 7.09
N PHE A 170 4.21 -12.23 6.85
CA PHE A 170 3.21 -11.35 7.46
C PHE A 170 2.53 -12.07 8.63
N ARG A 171 1.96 -11.30 9.56
CA ARG A 171 1.25 -11.85 10.70
C ARG A 171 -0.24 -11.63 10.55
N LYS A 172 -1.01 -12.74 10.49
CA LYS A 172 -2.48 -12.73 10.44
C LYS A 172 -3.00 -11.82 9.31
N THR A 173 -3.99 -10.97 9.60
CA THR A 173 -4.64 -10.08 8.64
C THR A 173 -3.75 -8.93 8.14
N ALA A 174 -2.61 -8.67 8.76
CA ALA A 174 -1.64 -7.69 8.25
C ALA A 174 -1.00 -8.10 6.91
N ARG A 175 -1.22 -9.32 6.42
CA ARG A 175 -0.82 -9.72 5.07
C ARG A 175 -1.55 -8.91 3.99
N ASN A 176 -2.83 -8.73 4.12
CA ASN A 176 -3.77 -7.94 3.29
C ASN A 176 -3.20 -7.42 1.95
N PHE A 177 -3.21 -6.10 1.71
CA PHE A 177 -2.68 -5.50 0.49
C PHE A 177 -1.14 -5.46 0.39
N ASN A 178 -0.41 -5.70 1.47
CA ASN A 178 1.04 -5.56 1.50
C ASN A 178 1.74 -6.35 0.38
N GLN A 179 1.37 -7.61 0.19
CA GLN A 179 1.97 -8.46 -0.83
C GLN A 179 1.70 -7.95 -2.25
N THR A 180 0.49 -7.50 -2.51
CA THR A 180 0.07 -7.02 -3.83
C THR A 180 0.73 -5.68 -4.16
N MET A 181 0.80 -4.77 -3.18
CA MET A 181 1.43 -3.46 -3.35
C MET A 181 2.94 -3.60 -3.59
N ALA A 182 3.63 -4.54 -2.92
CA ALA A 182 5.04 -4.80 -3.16
C ALA A 182 5.36 -5.07 -4.63
N ALA A 183 4.53 -5.87 -5.29
CA ALA A 183 4.74 -6.22 -6.69
C ALA A 183 4.50 -5.04 -7.66
N ALA A 184 3.64 -4.08 -7.29
CA ALA A 184 3.26 -2.96 -8.14
C ALA A 184 4.32 -1.85 -8.21
N GLY A 185 5.19 -1.70 -7.21
CA GLY A 185 6.25 -0.70 -7.18
C GLY A 185 7.40 -1.03 -8.13
N GLN A 186 8.02 0.00 -8.71
CA GLN A 186 9.32 -0.15 -9.39
C GLN A 186 10.43 -0.41 -8.38
N VAL A 187 10.34 0.26 -7.24
CA VAL A 187 11.15 0.02 -6.04
C VAL A 187 10.21 -0.33 -4.90
N CYS A 188 10.53 -1.33 -4.10
CA CYS A 188 9.78 -1.71 -2.92
C CYS A 188 10.64 -1.53 -1.67
N VAL A 189 10.15 -0.68 -0.76
CA VAL A 189 10.73 -0.48 0.57
C VAL A 189 9.82 -1.11 1.61
N ALA A 190 10.38 -2.01 2.40
CA ALA A 190 9.63 -2.73 3.43
C ALA A 190 10.12 -2.36 4.83
N GLU A 191 9.19 -2.09 5.74
CA GLU A 191 9.49 -2.08 7.17
C GLU A 191 9.05 -3.38 7.82
N VAL A 192 9.78 -3.83 8.82
CA VAL A 192 9.47 -5.05 9.58
C VAL A 192 9.70 -4.86 11.07
N GLU A 193 9.06 -5.71 11.87
CA GLU A 193 9.26 -5.73 13.34
C GLU A 193 10.57 -6.44 13.72
N GLU A 194 11.05 -7.38 12.87
CA GLU A 194 12.26 -8.14 13.13
C GLU A 194 12.98 -8.49 11.82
N ILE A 195 14.28 -8.25 11.79
CA ILE A 195 15.17 -8.72 10.72
C ILE A 195 15.91 -9.96 11.26
N ALA A 196 15.65 -11.09 10.61
CA ALA A 196 16.23 -12.38 10.95
C ALA A 196 17.46 -12.71 10.08
N ALA A 197 18.26 -13.69 10.52
CA ALA A 197 19.36 -14.20 9.70
C ALA A 197 18.84 -14.85 8.42
N VAL A 198 19.60 -14.77 7.32
CA VAL A 198 19.28 -15.46 6.06
C VAL A 198 19.14 -16.96 6.30
N GLY A 199 18.05 -17.53 5.81
CA GLY A 199 17.75 -18.96 5.94
C GLY A 199 17.17 -19.38 7.29
N SER A 200 16.91 -18.44 8.22
CA SER A 200 16.26 -18.75 9.51
C SER A 200 14.73 -18.78 9.44
N LEU A 201 14.14 -18.19 8.40
CA LEU A 201 12.71 -18.27 8.15
C LEU A 201 12.38 -19.62 7.50
N ASP A 202 11.25 -20.20 7.89
CA ASP A 202 10.75 -21.41 7.24
C ASP A 202 10.47 -21.15 5.75
N LYS A 203 11.25 -21.80 4.90
CA LYS A 203 11.19 -21.63 3.43
C LYS A 203 9.84 -21.96 2.82
N ASP A 204 9.07 -22.86 3.43
CA ASP A 204 7.76 -23.28 2.94
C ASP A 204 6.65 -22.30 3.37
N ASN A 205 6.96 -21.36 4.28
CA ASN A 205 6.06 -20.33 4.80
C ASN A 205 6.47 -18.90 4.43
N ILE A 206 7.29 -18.70 3.40
CA ILE A 206 7.58 -17.36 2.88
C ILE A 206 6.34 -16.82 2.15
N HIS A 207 5.83 -15.71 2.65
CA HIS A 207 4.65 -15.06 2.05
C HIS A 207 5.01 -14.12 0.91
N LEU A 208 6.14 -13.42 1.00
CA LEU A 208 6.68 -12.54 -0.03
C LEU A 208 8.17 -12.87 -0.25
N PRO A 209 8.55 -13.37 -1.45
CA PRO A 209 9.94 -13.60 -1.79
C PRO A 209 10.76 -12.30 -1.82
N GLY A 210 12.00 -12.36 -1.36
CA GLY A 210 12.90 -11.20 -1.29
C GLY A 210 13.18 -10.51 -2.62
N VAL A 211 12.91 -11.17 -3.75
CA VAL A 211 13.03 -10.57 -5.09
C VAL A 211 12.13 -9.33 -5.27
N TYR A 212 11.08 -9.19 -4.48
CA TYR A 212 10.18 -8.04 -4.49
C TYR A 212 10.60 -6.92 -3.54
N VAL A 213 11.65 -7.10 -2.73
CA VAL A 213 12.05 -6.15 -1.69
C VAL A 213 13.42 -5.58 -2.02
N ASP A 214 13.50 -4.31 -2.37
CA ASP A 214 14.74 -3.62 -2.70
C ASP A 214 15.42 -3.06 -1.46
N ARG A 215 14.63 -2.52 -0.51
CA ARG A 215 15.13 -1.92 0.74
C ARG A 215 14.34 -2.43 1.94
N LEU A 216 15.04 -2.61 3.03
CA LEU A 216 14.48 -3.13 4.28
C LEU A 216 14.89 -2.24 5.44
N VAL A 217 13.96 -1.95 6.33
CA VAL A 217 14.19 -1.25 7.58
C VAL A 217 13.50 -1.97 8.73
N GLN A 218 14.16 -2.07 9.87
CA GLN A 218 13.52 -2.56 11.08
C GLN A 218 12.97 -1.38 11.88
N GLY A 219 11.65 -1.40 12.15
CA GLY A 219 11.04 -0.42 13.04
C GLY A 219 11.36 -0.73 14.51
N ASP A 220 11.53 0.30 15.30
CA ASP A 220 11.83 0.24 16.72
C ASP A 220 10.57 0.08 17.58
N HIS A 221 9.47 0.67 17.15
CA HIS A 221 8.19 0.64 17.83
C HIS A 221 7.03 0.69 16.86
N TYR A 222 5.91 0.03 17.18
CA TYR A 222 4.66 0.05 16.41
C TYR A 222 3.46 0.18 17.34
N ASP A 223 2.66 1.20 17.10
CA ASP A 223 1.41 1.46 17.84
C ASP A 223 0.32 0.46 17.45
N LYS A 224 0.37 -0.05 16.21
CA LYS A 224 -0.63 -0.97 15.63
C LYS A 224 -2.06 -0.48 15.87
N PRO A 225 -2.37 0.74 15.46
CA PRO A 225 -3.70 1.30 15.69
C PRO A 225 -4.77 0.48 14.98
N ILE A 226 -5.97 0.48 15.55
CA ILE A 226 -7.17 -0.09 14.94
C ILE A 226 -8.26 0.99 15.00
N GLU A 227 -9.06 1.15 13.96
CA GLU A 227 -10.00 2.23 13.78
C GLU A 227 -10.88 2.41 15.02
N PHE A 228 -11.64 1.52 15.48
CA PHE A 228 -12.55 1.68 16.62
C PHE A 228 -12.01 1.19 17.96
N ARG A 229 -10.70 0.98 18.10
CA ARG A 229 -10.06 0.54 19.33
C ARG A 229 -10.71 -0.71 19.98
N THR A 230 -11.27 -1.59 19.19
CA THR A 230 -11.83 -2.86 19.67
C THR A 230 -10.72 -3.86 19.98
N ILE A 231 -9.81 -3.48 20.88
CA ILE A 231 -8.72 -4.36 21.32
C ILE A 231 -9.26 -5.18 22.50
N ARG A 232 -9.30 -6.49 22.36
CA ARG A 232 -9.44 -7.36 23.53
C ARG A 232 -8.16 -7.29 24.35
N GLU A 233 -8.28 -7.06 25.66
CA GLU A 233 -7.16 -7.23 26.57
C GLU A 233 -6.60 -8.63 26.37
N ARG A 234 -5.27 -8.71 26.22
CA ARG A 234 -4.61 -10.01 26.20
C ARG A 234 -4.76 -10.62 27.58
N SER A 235 -5.53 -11.71 27.71
CA SER A 235 -5.41 -12.57 28.86
C SER A 235 -3.94 -12.99 28.99
N ALA A 236 -3.35 -12.71 30.13
CA ALA A 236 -2.02 -13.22 30.45
C ALA A 236 -2.04 -14.75 30.27
N ALA A 237 -1.18 -15.26 29.39
CA ALA A 237 -0.96 -16.69 29.17
C ALA A 237 0.13 -17.16 30.11
#